data_8e1c571b6189bf994a5650959c79c164
#
_entry.id   8e1c571b6189bf994a5650959c79c164
#
_cell.length_a   1.000
_cell.length_b   1.000
_cell.length_c   1.000
_cell.angle_alpha   90.00
_cell.angle_beta   90.00
_cell.angle_gamma   90.00
#
_symmetry.space_group_name_H-M   'P 1'
#
loop_
_entity.id
_entity.type
_entity.pdbx_description
1 polymer ?
#
loop_
_entity_poly.entity_id
_entity_poly.type
_entity_poly.pdbx_seq_one_letter_code
_entity_poly.pdbx_strand_id
1 'polypeptide(L)'
;QKLQELSNLLDERADKLGALDSLLRYGRVIKFVLPSEMPVETDWYSSGFGYRIDPFTGKKAFHEGVDFVAEIGTPIKAAAGGVVIYSDRHPEYGNMIEIDHGDDLVSRYAHASKLVVARGEVVLQGQKIGEVGNTGRSTGAHLHFEIRHKDKPQNPSKFLKKSS
;
A
#
# COMPACT_ATOMS: atom_id res chain seq x y z
N GLN A 1 27.17 -0.61 18.74
CA GLN A 1 26.79 -1.35 17.55
C GLN A 1 25.41 -1.00 17.09
N LYS A 2 24.38 -1.35 17.86
CA LYS A 2 23.00 -1.00 17.52
C LYS A 2 22.78 0.51 17.53
N LEU A 3 23.43 1.21 18.45
CA LEU A 3 23.37 2.67 18.51
C LEU A 3 24.01 3.30 17.28
N GLN A 4 25.12 2.72 16.81
CA GLN A 4 25.79 3.22 15.60
C GLN A 4 24.95 2.94 14.35
N GLU A 5 24.35 1.77 14.25
CA GLU A 5 23.48 1.41 13.14
C GLU A 5 22.24 2.32 13.11
N LEU A 6 21.65 2.58 14.27
CA LEU A 6 20.51 3.47 14.39
C LEU A 6 20.89 4.89 14.01
N SER A 7 22.06 5.35 14.46
CA SER A 7 22.58 6.69 14.14
C SER A 7 22.81 6.82 12.62
N ASN A 8 23.42 5.82 12.01
CA ASN A 8 23.64 5.81 10.55
C ASN A 8 22.32 5.80 9.77
N LEU A 9 21.34 5.03 10.23
CA LEU A 9 20.03 4.98 9.62
C LEU A 9 19.31 6.32 9.73
N LEU A 10 19.41 6.97 10.88
CA LEU A 10 18.81 8.28 11.09
C LEU A 10 19.47 9.34 10.20
N ASP A 11 20.80 9.29 10.09
CA ASP A 11 21.56 10.21 9.23
C ASP A 11 21.17 10.01 7.75
N GLU A 12 21.06 8.76 7.28
CA GLU A 12 20.60 8.45 5.94
C GLU A 12 19.21 9.00 5.67
N ARG A 13 18.31 8.81 6.62
CA ARG A 13 16.94 9.30 6.48
C ARG A 13 16.88 10.81 6.48
N ALA A 14 17.67 11.45 7.33
CA ALA A 14 17.78 12.90 7.36
C ALA A 14 18.31 13.44 6.04
N ASP A 15 19.34 12.81 5.47
CA ASP A 15 19.91 13.21 4.20
C ASP A 15 18.93 13.06 3.04
N LYS A 16 18.24 11.91 2.96
CA LYS A 16 17.24 11.64 1.92
C LYS A 16 16.00 12.52 2.07
N LEU A 17 15.66 12.86 3.28
CA LEU A 17 14.47 13.61 3.62
C LEU A 17 14.79 15.01 4.15
N GLY A 18 15.97 15.52 3.84
CA GLY A 18 16.43 16.80 4.38
C GLY A 18 15.44 17.95 4.19
N ALA A 19 14.79 17.98 3.01
CA ALA A 19 13.74 18.96 2.76
C ALA A 19 12.49 18.70 3.58
N LEU A 20 12.22 17.43 3.91
CA LEU A 20 11.11 17.04 4.77
C LEU A 20 11.43 17.27 6.23
N ASP A 21 12.67 17.01 6.63
CA ASP A 21 13.09 17.15 8.03
C ASP A 21 12.74 18.51 8.60
N SER A 22 12.93 19.57 7.82
CA SER A 22 12.53 20.90 8.22
C SER A 22 11.01 21.11 8.23
N LEU A 23 10.27 20.28 7.48
CA LEU A 23 8.81 20.26 7.49
C LEU A 23 8.25 19.37 8.58
N LEU A 24 9.12 18.57 9.17
CA LEU A 24 8.78 17.59 10.17
C LEU A 24 8.61 18.20 11.53
N ARG A 25 7.70 18.98 11.62
CA ARG A 25 7.01 19.11 12.87
C ARG A 25 6.08 17.92 12.91
N TYR A 26 6.34 17.02 13.79
CA TYR A 26 5.73 15.71 13.96
C TYR A 26 4.35 15.48 13.33
N GLY A 27 3.45 16.44 13.49
CA GLY A 27 2.10 16.31 12.98
C GLY A 27 1.98 16.23 11.45
N ARG A 28 2.93 16.80 10.70
CA ARG A 28 2.91 16.73 9.23
C ARG A 28 3.42 15.39 8.73
N VAL A 29 4.44 14.82 9.39
CA VAL A 29 5.00 13.52 9.01
C VAL A 29 3.98 12.43 9.17
N ILE A 30 3.33 12.40 10.33
CA ILE A 30 2.27 11.43 10.61
C ILE A 30 1.21 11.48 9.52
N LYS A 31 0.84 12.69 9.07
CA LYS A 31 -0.16 12.88 8.04
C LYS A 31 0.26 12.31 6.68
N PHE A 32 1.56 12.36 6.35
CA PHE A 32 2.08 11.85 5.07
C PHE A 32 2.39 10.37 5.09
N VAL A 33 2.63 9.77 6.25
CA VAL A 33 2.96 8.35 6.35
C VAL A 33 1.77 7.46 6.70
N LEU A 34 0.67 8.02 7.17
CA LEU A 34 -0.56 7.26 7.35
C LEU A 34 -1.20 6.98 5.98
N PRO A 35 -1.51 5.72 5.67
CA PRO A 35 -2.07 5.36 4.37
C PRO A 35 -3.53 5.77 4.24
N SER A 36 -3.74 7.06 4.10
CA SER A 36 -5.06 7.69 4.07
C SER A 36 -5.54 8.06 2.66
N GLU A 37 -4.63 8.11 1.68
CA GLU A 37 -5.00 8.42 0.30
C GLU A 37 -5.63 7.19 -0.36
N MET A 38 -6.74 7.41 -1.09
CA MET A 38 -7.35 6.34 -1.87
C MET A 38 -6.34 5.83 -2.90
N PRO A 39 -6.07 4.51 -2.93
CA PRO A 39 -5.06 3.96 -3.83
C PRO A 39 -5.52 3.90 -5.29
N VAL A 40 -6.77 4.13 -5.55
CA VAL A 40 -7.33 4.14 -6.91
C VAL A 40 -8.54 5.07 -6.93
N GLU A 41 -8.76 5.74 -8.07
CA GLU A 41 -9.95 6.59 -8.23
C GLU A 41 -11.16 5.70 -8.48
N THR A 42 -12.05 5.66 -7.51
CA THR A 42 -13.32 4.94 -7.54
C THR A 42 -14.20 5.49 -6.44
N ASP A 43 -15.47 5.13 -6.46
CA ASP A 43 -16.41 5.63 -5.44
C ASP A 43 -16.07 5.12 -4.04
N TRP A 44 -15.87 3.80 -3.92
CA TRP A 44 -15.48 3.16 -2.68
C TRP A 44 -15.14 1.69 -2.98
N TYR A 45 -14.79 0.93 -1.93
CA TYR A 45 -14.47 -0.48 -2.15
C TYR A 45 -15.74 -1.29 -2.48
N SER A 46 -15.55 -2.36 -3.27
CA SER A 46 -16.62 -3.28 -3.68
C SER A 46 -16.71 -4.50 -2.75
N SER A 47 -15.65 -4.83 -2.06
CA SER A 47 -15.58 -5.97 -1.14
C SER A 47 -14.78 -5.55 0.10
N GLY A 48 -15.39 -5.71 1.27
CA GLY A 48 -14.84 -5.21 2.52
C GLY A 48 -13.89 -6.17 3.21
N PHE A 49 -13.23 -5.65 4.21
CA PHE A 49 -12.34 -6.37 5.09
C PHE A 49 -13.12 -7.28 6.03
N GLY A 50 -12.58 -8.45 6.33
CA GLY A 50 -13.16 -9.36 7.29
C GLY A 50 -13.68 -10.64 6.67
N TYR A 51 -14.51 -11.36 7.41
CA TYR A 51 -15.05 -12.64 6.95
C TYR A 51 -16.04 -12.49 5.80
N ARG A 52 -15.89 -13.33 4.77
CA ARG A 52 -16.77 -13.37 3.60
C ARG A 52 -16.72 -14.76 2.98
N ILE A 53 -17.56 -14.99 1.97
CA ILE A 53 -17.53 -16.24 1.20
C ILE A 53 -16.45 -16.13 0.12
N ASP A 54 -15.50 -17.07 0.14
CA ASP A 54 -14.43 -17.15 -0.85
C ASP A 54 -15.03 -17.50 -2.22
N PRO A 55 -14.80 -16.68 -3.26
CA PRO A 55 -15.38 -16.93 -4.58
C PRO A 55 -14.83 -18.17 -5.27
N PHE A 56 -13.68 -18.68 -4.86
CA PHE A 56 -13.08 -19.88 -5.44
C PHE A 56 -13.55 -21.17 -4.77
N THR A 57 -13.73 -21.15 -3.45
CA THR A 57 -14.05 -22.37 -2.68
C THR A 57 -15.50 -22.42 -2.19
N GLY A 58 -16.21 -21.30 -2.18
CA GLY A 58 -17.55 -21.18 -1.62
C GLY A 58 -17.59 -21.25 -0.09
N LYS A 59 -16.45 -21.32 0.56
CA LYS A 59 -16.34 -21.38 2.01
C LYS A 59 -16.13 -20.03 2.63
N LYS A 60 -16.48 -19.90 3.91
CA LYS A 60 -16.21 -18.68 4.67
C LYS A 60 -14.70 -18.51 4.83
N ALA A 61 -14.19 -17.34 4.42
CA ALA A 61 -12.78 -17.01 4.50
C ALA A 61 -12.61 -15.57 5.00
N PHE A 62 -11.46 -15.30 5.61
CA PHE A 62 -11.11 -13.95 6.07
C PHE A 62 -10.49 -13.17 4.93
N HIS A 63 -11.07 -12.02 4.61
CA HIS A 63 -10.54 -11.11 3.60
C HIS A 63 -9.60 -10.11 4.27
N GLU A 64 -8.31 -10.20 3.97
CA GLU A 64 -7.26 -9.45 4.67
C GLU A 64 -7.12 -8.00 4.20
N GLY A 65 -7.91 -7.58 3.25
CA GLY A 65 -7.89 -6.22 2.71
C GLY A 65 -9.24 -5.81 2.19
N VAL A 66 -9.24 -4.84 1.29
CA VAL A 66 -10.45 -4.40 0.57
C VAL A 66 -10.18 -4.47 -0.93
N ASP A 67 -11.24 -4.69 -1.71
CA ASP A 67 -11.14 -4.73 -3.17
C ASP A 67 -11.85 -3.53 -3.76
N PHE A 68 -11.18 -2.88 -4.71
CA PHE A 68 -11.75 -1.77 -5.49
C PHE A 68 -11.90 -2.23 -6.94
N VAL A 69 -13.13 -2.27 -7.43
CA VAL A 69 -13.37 -2.55 -8.85
C VAL A 69 -12.92 -1.33 -9.66
N ALA A 70 -12.08 -1.58 -10.65
CA ALA A 70 -11.58 -0.55 -11.55
C ALA A 70 -11.15 -1.22 -12.85
N GLU A 71 -11.15 -0.46 -13.93
CA GLU A 71 -10.73 -0.99 -15.23
C GLU A 71 -9.23 -1.26 -15.26
N ILE A 72 -8.81 -2.25 -16.04
CA ILE A 72 -7.41 -2.52 -16.28
C ILE A 72 -6.74 -1.28 -16.84
N GLY A 73 -5.60 -0.91 -16.28
CA GLY A 73 -4.87 0.29 -16.67
C GLY A 73 -5.15 1.51 -15.81
N THR A 74 -6.14 1.47 -14.92
CA THR A 74 -6.40 2.56 -13.99
C THR A 74 -5.17 2.76 -13.08
N PRO A 75 -4.69 3.99 -12.89
CA PRO A 75 -3.51 4.23 -12.05
C PRO A 75 -3.72 3.79 -10.60
N ILE A 76 -2.73 3.09 -10.07
CA ILE A 76 -2.64 2.77 -8.64
C ILE A 76 -1.73 3.81 -8.02
N LYS A 77 -2.19 4.42 -6.93
CA LYS A 77 -1.46 5.49 -6.23
C LYS A 77 -1.03 5.02 -4.84
N ALA A 78 0.12 5.48 -4.40
CA ALA A 78 0.60 5.19 -3.05
C ALA A 78 -0.34 5.83 -2.03
N ALA A 79 -0.85 5.04 -1.10
CA ALA A 79 -1.76 5.52 -0.06
C ALA A 79 -1.07 6.45 0.95
N ALA A 80 0.25 6.33 1.05
CA ALA A 80 1.10 7.21 1.85
C ALA A 80 2.52 7.15 1.31
N GLY A 81 3.35 8.08 1.73
CA GLY A 81 4.77 8.07 1.40
C GLY A 81 5.51 6.94 2.11
N GLY A 82 6.60 6.48 1.53
CA GLY A 82 7.41 5.42 2.12
C GLY A 82 8.43 4.85 1.15
N VAL A 83 8.94 3.68 1.48
CA VAL A 83 9.93 2.98 0.68
C VAL A 83 9.31 1.70 0.11
N VAL A 84 9.49 1.48 -1.19
CA VAL A 84 9.02 0.25 -1.83
C VAL A 84 9.89 -0.92 -1.34
N ILE A 85 9.27 -1.89 -0.69
CA ILE A 85 9.96 -3.06 -0.16
C ILE A 85 9.70 -4.32 -1.00
N TYR A 86 8.71 -4.29 -1.86
CA TYR A 86 8.39 -5.37 -2.79
C TYR A 86 7.78 -4.78 -4.06
N SER A 87 8.23 -5.21 -5.21
CA SER A 87 7.67 -4.84 -6.50
C SER A 87 8.00 -5.94 -7.50
N ASP A 88 7.16 -6.97 -7.55
CA ASP A 88 7.40 -8.16 -8.37
C ASP A 88 6.13 -9.03 -8.42
N ARG A 89 6.23 -10.12 -9.17
CA ARG A 89 5.16 -11.09 -9.24
C ARG A 89 5.14 -11.98 -8.00
N HIS A 90 3.93 -12.20 -7.49
CA HIS A 90 3.66 -13.10 -6.37
C HIS A 90 2.68 -14.19 -6.83
N PRO A 91 2.84 -15.45 -6.39
CA PRO A 91 1.98 -16.56 -6.85
C PRO A 91 0.48 -16.33 -6.67
N GLU A 92 0.08 -15.72 -5.56
CA GLU A 92 -1.34 -15.46 -5.27
C GLU A 92 -1.76 -14.03 -5.59
N TYR A 93 -0.94 -13.06 -5.21
CA TYR A 93 -1.26 -11.64 -5.38
C TYR A 93 -1.01 -11.11 -6.80
N GLY A 94 -0.41 -11.92 -7.68
CA GLY A 94 -0.03 -11.45 -9.01
C GLY A 94 1.06 -10.40 -8.92
N ASN A 95 1.02 -9.41 -9.80
CA ASN A 95 1.97 -8.30 -9.70
C ASN A 95 1.61 -7.46 -8.49
N MET A 96 2.53 -7.39 -7.53
CA MET A 96 2.29 -6.80 -6.22
C MET A 96 3.33 -5.76 -5.86
N ILE A 97 2.89 -4.73 -5.17
CA ILE A 97 3.77 -3.71 -4.59
C ILE A 97 3.50 -3.66 -3.10
N GLU A 98 4.58 -3.54 -2.31
CA GLU A 98 4.48 -3.24 -0.89
C GLU A 98 5.29 -2.00 -0.57
N ILE A 99 4.72 -1.11 0.22
CA ILE A 99 5.35 0.13 0.67
C ILE A 99 5.44 0.12 2.19
N ASP A 100 6.64 0.32 2.70
CA ASP A 100 6.90 0.48 4.13
C ASP A 100 6.81 1.96 4.48
N HIS A 101 5.87 2.29 5.36
CA HIS A 101 5.60 3.67 5.77
C HIS A 101 6.30 4.04 7.10
N GLY A 102 7.04 3.10 7.69
CA GLY A 102 7.60 3.26 9.02
C GLY A 102 6.66 2.72 10.11
N ASP A 103 7.17 2.60 11.33
CA ASP A 103 6.41 2.09 12.50
C ASP A 103 5.73 0.74 12.25
N ASP A 104 6.37 -0.14 11.47
CA ASP A 104 5.86 -1.46 11.10
C ASP A 104 4.56 -1.41 10.30
N LEU A 105 4.25 -0.28 9.68
CA LEU A 105 3.05 -0.08 8.89
C LEU A 105 3.39 -0.22 7.40
N VAL A 106 2.73 -1.16 6.74
CA VAL A 106 2.97 -1.50 5.33
C VAL A 106 1.65 -1.50 4.57
N SER A 107 1.64 -0.92 3.37
CA SER A 107 0.52 -1.06 2.45
C SER A 107 0.89 -2.01 1.32
N ARG A 108 -0.10 -2.77 0.84
CA ARG A 108 0.09 -3.78 -0.20
C ARG A 108 -0.95 -3.59 -1.30
N TYR A 109 -0.49 -3.64 -2.55
CA TYR A 109 -1.29 -3.38 -3.75
C TYR A 109 -1.12 -4.57 -4.69
N ALA A 110 -2.19 -5.29 -4.95
CA ALA A 110 -2.13 -6.58 -5.65
C ALA A 110 -2.90 -6.60 -6.96
N HIS A 111 -2.65 -7.63 -7.76
CA HIS A 111 -3.29 -7.95 -9.03
C HIS A 111 -3.05 -6.90 -10.12
N ALA A 112 -1.96 -6.13 -10.01
CA ALA A 112 -1.62 -5.10 -10.98
C ALA A 112 -1.33 -5.67 -12.36
N SER A 113 -1.64 -4.91 -13.40
CA SER A 113 -1.23 -5.21 -14.78
C SER A 113 0.19 -4.71 -15.06
N LYS A 114 0.58 -3.65 -14.36
CA LYS A 114 1.88 -2.99 -14.56
C LYS A 114 2.41 -2.46 -13.25
N LEU A 115 3.73 -2.61 -13.05
CA LEU A 115 4.47 -2.06 -11.91
C LEU A 115 5.39 -0.97 -12.46
N VAL A 116 5.30 0.25 -11.92
CA VAL A 116 6.10 1.40 -12.41
C VAL A 116 7.14 1.88 -11.42
N VAL A 117 7.22 1.22 -10.25
CA VAL A 117 8.24 1.51 -9.25
C VAL A 117 9.03 0.24 -8.94
N ALA A 118 10.25 0.40 -8.49
CA ALA A 118 11.13 -0.71 -8.14
C ALA A 118 11.39 -0.73 -6.63
N ARG A 119 11.74 -1.92 -6.13
CA ARG A 119 12.16 -2.09 -4.75
C ARG A 119 13.29 -1.12 -4.41
N GLY A 120 13.17 -0.45 -3.29
CA GLY A 120 14.14 0.54 -2.82
C GLY A 120 13.80 1.98 -3.17
N GLU A 121 12.85 2.20 -4.09
CA GLU A 121 12.44 3.56 -4.42
C GLU A 121 11.64 4.20 -3.28
N VAL A 122 11.87 5.49 -3.07
CA VAL A 122 11.07 6.31 -2.18
C VAL A 122 9.89 6.86 -2.98
N VAL A 123 8.69 6.71 -2.46
CA VAL A 123 7.48 7.22 -3.10
C VAL A 123 6.78 8.22 -2.19
N LEU A 124 6.07 9.14 -2.79
CA LEU A 124 5.26 10.13 -2.08
C LEU A 124 3.79 9.71 -2.08
N GLN A 125 3.05 10.19 -1.10
CA GLN A 125 1.61 9.98 -1.06
C GLN A 125 0.95 10.46 -2.35
N GLY A 126 0.11 9.64 -2.95
CA GLY A 126 -0.58 9.96 -4.20
C GLY A 126 0.24 9.69 -5.46
N GLN A 127 1.49 9.31 -5.35
CA GLN A 127 2.32 8.99 -6.50
C GLN A 127 1.85 7.73 -7.19
N LYS A 128 1.81 7.73 -8.52
CA LYS A 128 1.49 6.53 -9.32
C LYS A 128 2.57 5.47 -9.12
N ILE A 129 2.16 4.25 -8.76
CA ILE A 129 3.08 3.14 -8.51
C ILE A 129 2.82 1.94 -9.44
N GLY A 130 1.67 1.89 -10.08
CA GLY A 130 1.30 0.80 -10.97
C GLY A 130 -0.01 1.07 -11.65
N GLU A 131 -0.55 0.02 -12.29
CA GLU A 131 -1.86 0.07 -12.96
C GLU A 131 -2.68 -1.16 -12.60
N VAL A 132 -3.98 -0.96 -12.43
CA VAL A 132 -4.93 -2.02 -12.09
C VAL A 132 -4.91 -3.11 -13.15
N GLY A 133 -5.04 -4.34 -12.73
CA GLY A 133 -5.09 -5.50 -13.61
C GLY A 133 -5.97 -6.61 -13.07
N ASN A 134 -5.63 -7.82 -13.48
CA ASN A 134 -6.34 -9.04 -13.07
C ASN A 134 -5.37 -10.21 -12.98
N THR A 135 -4.14 -9.92 -12.53
CA THR A 135 -3.06 -10.92 -12.42
C THR A 135 -3.15 -11.67 -11.10
N GLY A 136 -2.59 -12.88 -11.08
CA GLY A 136 -2.63 -13.73 -9.89
C GLY A 136 -3.99 -14.36 -9.67
N ARG A 137 -4.32 -14.65 -8.40
CA ARG A 137 -5.60 -15.26 -8.02
C ARG A 137 -6.68 -14.19 -7.96
N SER A 138 -7.33 -13.96 -9.09
CA SER A 138 -8.34 -12.92 -9.24
C SER A 138 -9.46 -13.36 -10.18
N THR A 139 -10.70 -12.98 -9.86
CA THR A 139 -11.88 -13.31 -10.66
C THR A 139 -12.31 -12.19 -11.60
N GLY A 140 -11.68 -11.04 -11.52
CA GLY A 140 -12.00 -9.89 -12.38
C GLY A 140 -11.10 -8.72 -12.09
N ALA A 141 -11.11 -7.72 -12.96
CA ALA A 141 -10.27 -6.53 -12.82
C ALA A 141 -10.59 -5.77 -11.54
N HIS A 142 -9.62 -5.65 -10.66
CA HIS A 142 -9.75 -4.93 -9.40
C HIS A 142 -8.39 -4.67 -8.78
N LEU A 143 -8.34 -3.74 -7.84
CA LEU A 143 -7.20 -3.57 -6.95
C LEU A 143 -7.54 -4.21 -5.61
N HIS A 144 -6.71 -5.17 -5.18
CA HIS A 144 -6.77 -5.68 -3.81
C HIS A 144 -5.77 -4.88 -2.98
N PHE A 145 -6.24 -4.24 -1.93
CA PHE A 145 -5.45 -3.33 -1.11
C PHE A 145 -5.45 -3.77 0.35
N GLU A 146 -4.25 -3.90 0.93
CA GLU A 146 -4.08 -4.27 2.33
C GLU A 146 -3.28 -3.22 3.07
N ILE A 147 -3.60 -3.05 4.33
CA ILE A 147 -2.77 -2.33 5.30
C ILE A 147 -2.40 -3.32 6.39
N ARG A 148 -1.12 -3.43 6.69
CA ARG A 148 -0.61 -4.36 7.68
C ARG A 148 0.20 -3.61 8.72
N HIS A 149 0.01 -3.98 9.98
CA HIS A 149 0.80 -3.45 11.09
C HIS A 149 1.44 -4.62 11.81
N LYS A 150 2.77 -4.65 11.88
CA LYS A 150 3.54 -5.79 12.41
C LYS A 150 3.09 -7.10 11.76
N ASP A 151 2.91 -7.03 10.44
CA ASP A 151 2.48 -8.14 9.58
C ASP A 151 1.07 -8.67 9.88
N LYS A 152 0.27 -7.92 10.62
CA LYS A 152 -1.14 -8.28 10.88
C LYS A 152 -2.06 -7.40 10.04
N PRO A 153 -3.03 -7.99 9.33
CA PRO A 153 -3.94 -7.20 8.51
C PRO A 153 -4.79 -6.28 9.37
N GLN A 154 -4.94 -5.05 8.89
CA GLN A 154 -5.76 -4.02 9.51
C GLN A 154 -6.88 -3.66 8.55
N ASN A 155 -8.02 -3.24 9.09
CA ASN A 155 -9.13 -2.79 8.24
C ASN A 155 -8.76 -1.49 7.55
N PRO A 156 -8.55 -1.50 6.21
CA PRO A 156 -8.15 -0.28 5.49
C PRO A 156 -9.14 0.87 5.60
N SER A 157 -10.42 0.58 5.79
CA SER A 157 -11.43 1.63 5.91
C SER A 157 -11.22 2.56 7.11
N LYS A 158 -10.44 2.10 8.10
CA LYS A 158 -10.07 2.92 9.26
C LYS A 158 -8.97 3.93 8.95
N PHE A 159 -8.26 3.75 7.85
CA PHE A 159 -7.15 4.60 7.43
C PHE A 159 -7.51 5.49 6.25
N LEU A 160 -8.18 4.93 5.27
CA LEU A 160 -8.51 5.63 4.04
C LEU A 160 -9.52 6.75 4.26
N LYS A 161 -9.28 7.87 3.58
CA LYS A 161 -10.23 8.98 3.55
C LYS A 161 -10.94 8.98 2.21
N LYS A 162 -12.26 8.86 2.25
CA LYS A 162 -13.07 8.92 1.06
C LYS A 162 -12.97 10.32 0.47
N SER A 163 -12.77 10.41 -0.84
CA SER A 163 -12.79 11.68 -1.56
C SER A 163 -14.16 12.32 -1.41
N SER A 164 -14.16 13.58 -0.99
CA SER A 164 -15.39 14.35 -0.89
C SER A 164 -15.78 14.89 -2.26
#